data_a340d722dd9d6c96ee3cf818b25aa434
#
_entry.id   a340d722dd9d6c96ee3cf818b25aa434
#
_cell.length_a   1.000
_cell.length_b   1.000
_cell.length_c   1.000
_cell.angle_alpha   90.00
_cell.angle_beta   90.00
_cell.angle_gamma   90.00
#
_symmetry.space_group_name_H-M   'P 1'
#
loop_
_entity.id
_entity.type
_entity.pdbx_description
1 polymer ?
#
loop_
_entity_poly.entity_id
_entity_poly.type
_entity_poly.pdbx_seq_one_letter_code
_entity_poly.pdbx_strand_id
1 'polypeptide(L)'
;MQPHWPTPPWCFHKVVGVEQLQLVAWPKKPQVPASQSGGWSASDAFEYHYIQLTKRLGSLRFAYEEAPYFLRFLLHIQVAQLSCRTAVISCLAAARVHGIPTLNREHSTVVELNLPGHGKPSSTYPEIFHYRCAYLPESDITVVHGYRVTTIERTFVDICAVNGTLEGLAFIEAALRQGFRKRQFQMYLDSHRGRWGITKAQEVLDQALYGIDSVHETHARYMIMTCLPQLSMSAQVVFYTLNSYYRVDLLIADSLILEVDGREKYAGPDRQARQVYRKQIAREQFLLDLGYHVARIHPDEIATKLANKVAFLTNKPPLNRHVIVDLYHQPPWWQRT
;
A
#
# COMPACT_ATOMS: atom_id res chain seq x y z
N MET A 1 11.57 9.40 26.37
CA MET A 1 10.33 10.06 25.88
C MET A 1 10.05 9.49 24.51
N GLN A 2 9.01 8.67 24.39
CA GLN A 2 8.52 8.22 23.06
C GLN A 2 7.88 9.43 22.38
N PRO A 3 8.14 9.70 21.10
CA PRO A 3 7.51 10.79 20.40
C PRO A 3 6.01 10.52 20.30
N HIS A 4 5.19 11.43 20.81
CA HIS A 4 3.75 11.45 20.55
C HIS A 4 3.51 11.81 19.08
N TRP A 5 3.34 10.80 18.26
CA TRP A 5 2.94 10.96 16.87
C TRP A 5 1.42 11.22 16.80
N PRO A 6 0.97 12.17 15.99
CA PRO A 6 -0.46 12.30 15.72
C PRO A 6 -0.95 11.00 15.10
N THR A 7 -1.97 10.41 15.69
CA THR A 7 -2.62 9.18 15.24
C THR A 7 -3.09 9.38 13.79
N PRO A 8 -2.59 8.61 12.80
CA PRO A 8 -3.06 8.75 11.42
C PRO A 8 -4.58 8.54 11.36
N PRO A 9 -5.31 9.24 10.47
CA PRO A 9 -6.77 9.14 10.38
C PRO A 9 -7.30 7.73 10.05
N TRP A 10 -6.43 6.80 9.68
CA TRP A 10 -6.73 5.37 9.42
C TRP A 10 -6.28 4.42 10.52
N CYS A 11 -6.09 4.88 11.74
CA CYS A 11 -5.89 3.97 12.86
C CYS A 11 -7.04 2.98 12.98
N PHE A 12 -6.70 1.70 13.19
CA PHE A 12 -7.59 0.55 13.26
C PHE A 12 -8.87 0.75 14.11
N HIS A 13 -8.85 1.68 15.07
CA HIS A 13 -10.00 1.99 15.93
C HIS A 13 -11.02 2.95 15.29
N LYS A 14 -10.78 3.48 14.09
CA LYS A 14 -11.66 4.46 13.42
C LYS A 14 -11.98 4.14 11.96
N VAL A 15 -11.64 2.96 11.45
CA VAL A 15 -12.10 2.57 10.11
C VAL A 15 -13.57 2.19 10.23
N VAL A 16 -14.42 3.16 9.96
CA VAL A 16 -15.86 2.96 9.80
C VAL A 16 -16.07 1.87 8.76
N GLY A 17 -16.69 0.76 9.15
CA GLY A 17 -17.07 -0.32 8.24
C GLY A 17 -16.54 -1.71 8.57
N VAL A 18 -15.40 -1.89 9.26
CA VAL A 18 -14.94 -3.26 9.64
C VAL A 18 -15.92 -3.91 10.62
N GLU A 19 -16.54 -3.13 11.51
CA GLU A 19 -17.58 -3.60 12.41
C GLU A 19 -18.81 -4.15 11.67
N GLN A 20 -19.08 -3.66 10.46
CA GLN A 20 -20.19 -4.13 9.61
C GLN A 20 -19.92 -5.54 9.07
N LEU A 21 -18.68 -5.98 8.99
CA LEU A 21 -18.30 -7.32 8.52
C LEU A 21 -18.59 -8.40 9.57
N GLN A 22 -18.90 -8.04 10.80
CA GLN A 22 -19.32 -8.90 11.91
C GLN A 22 -18.52 -10.20 11.98
N LEU A 23 -17.33 -10.14 12.60
CA LEU A 23 -16.56 -11.32 12.89
C LEU A 23 -17.32 -12.22 13.88
N VAL A 24 -17.59 -13.45 13.47
CA VAL A 24 -18.35 -14.42 14.27
C VAL A 24 -17.50 -15.64 14.61
N ALA A 25 -17.77 -16.26 15.76
CA ALA A 25 -17.20 -17.55 16.10
C ALA A 25 -17.81 -18.62 15.20
N TRP A 26 -16.96 -19.40 14.48
CA TRP A 26 -17.43 -20.48 13.65
C TRP A 26 -17.77 -21.70 14.52
N PRO A 27 -19.02 -22.16 14.56
CA PRO A 27 -19.43 -23.25 15.42
C PRO A 27 -18.96 -24.61 14.88
N LYS A 28 -18.66 -25.56 15.76
CA LYS A 28 -18.33 -26.93 15.37
C LYS A 28 -19.51 -27.65 14.69
N LYS A 29 -20.72 -27.28 15.09
CA LYS A 29 -21.98 -27.73 14.48
C LYS A 29 -22.86 -26.48 14.34
N PRO A 30 -23.08 -25.97 13.13
CA PRO A 30 -23.94 -24.82 12.91
C PRO A 30 -25.37 -25.10 13.38
N GLN A 31 -25.96 -24.14 14.08
CA GLN A 31 -27.36 -24.15 14.46
C GLN A 31 -27.99 -22.86 13.94
N VAL A 32 -29.05 -23.01 13.16
CA VAL A 32 -29.86 -21.90 12.68
C VAL A 32 -31.26 -22.09 13.25
N PRO A 33 -31.90 -21.04 13.78
CA PRO A 33 -33.30 -21.14 14.21
C PRO A 33 -34.18 -21.68 13.10
N ALA A 34 -35.10 -22.59 13.42
CA ALA A 34 -35.99 -23.22 12.45
C ALA A 34 -36.78 -22.22 11.58
N SER A 35 -37.06 -21.02 12.12
CA SER A 35 -37.69 -19.92 11.40
C SER A 35 -36.85 -19.33 10.26
N GLN A 36 -35.54 -19.58 10.24
CA GLN A 36 -34.60 -19.06 9.24
C GLN A 36 -34.07 -20.17 8.30
N SER A 37 -34.37 -21.44 8.57
CA SER A 37 -33.83 -22.55 7.80
C SER A 37 -34.51 -22.76 6.45
N GLY A 38 -35.75 -22.29 6.25
CA GLY A 38 -36.44 -22.38 4.96
C GLY A 38 -36.52 -23.78 4.35
N GLY A 39 -36.44 -24.84 5.20
CA GLY A 39 -36.41 -26.24 4.75
C GLY A 39 -35.00 -26.81 4.45
N TRP A 40 -33.95 -26.02 4.66
CA TRP A 40 -32.55 -26.43 4.50
C TRP A 40 -32.04 -27.10 5.78
N SER A 41 -30.93 -27.85 5.65
CA SER A 41 -30.23 -28.31 6.85
C SER A 41 -29.71 -27.11 7.65
N ALA A 42 -29.57 -27.22 8.97
CA ALA A 42 -29.04 -26.17 9.79
C ALA A 42 -27.62 -25.73 9.34
N SER A 43 -26.82 -26.64 8.78
CA SER A 43 -25.49 -26.36 8.20
C SER A 43 -25.60 -25.51 6.94
N ASP A 44 -26.44 -25.90 5.99
CA ASP A 44 -26.59 -25.21 4.71
C ASP A 44 -27.18 -23.78 4.91
N ALA A 45 -28.16 -23.65 5.79
CA ALA A 45 -28.73 -22.34 6.12
C ALA A 45 -27.71 -21.43 6.82
N PHE A 46 -26.84 -21.98 7.68
CA PHE A 46 -25.77 -21.20 8.30
C PHE A 46 -24.72 -20.77 7.28
N GLU A 47 -24.26 -21.68 6.40
CA GLU A 47 -23.30 -21.41 5.35
C GLU A 47 -23.84 -20.49 4.25
N TYR A 48 -25.16 -20.38 4.09
CA TYR A 48 -25.78 -19.39 3.22
C TYR A 48 -25.58 -17.97 3.77
N HIS A 49 -25.72 -17.75 5.08
CA HIS A 49 -25.62 -16.43 5.69
C HIS A 49 -24.19 -16.04 6.08
N TYR A 50 -23.31 -17.02 6.30
CA TYR A 50 -21.95 -16.79 6.79
C TYR A 50 -20.92 -17.42 5.88
N ILE A 51 -19.74 -16.79 5.79
CA ILE A 51 -18.55 -17.33 5.15
C ILE A 51 -17.52 -17.74 6.20
N GLN A 52 -17.00 -18.95 6.09
CA GLN A 52 -15.94 -19.42 6.95
C GLN A 52 -14.60 -18.83 6.53
N LEU A 53 -13.90 -18.18 7.45
CA LEU A 53 -12.56 -17.62 7.23
C LEU A 53 -11.47 -18.54 7.78
N THR A 54 -11.71 -19.12 8.97
CA THR A 54 -10.84 -20.14 9.58
C THR A 54 -11.70 -21.19 10.28
N LYS A 55 -11.06 -22.25 10.85
CA LYS A 55 -11.81 -23.27 11.64
C LYS A 55 -12.67 -22.69 12.76
N ARG A 56 -12.36 -21.47 13.24
CA ARG A 56 -13.01 -20.89 14.43
C ARG A 56 -13.70 -19.57 14.16
N LEU A 57 -13.47 -18.96 13.01
CA LEU A 57 -13.94 -17.63 12.70
C LEU A 57 -14.60 -17.57 11.33
N GLY A 58 -15.65 -16.79 11.24
CA GLY A 58 -16.35 -16.48 10.00
C GLY A 58 -16.84 -15.04 10.01
N SER A 59 -17.51 -14.65 8.94
CA SER A 59 -18.11 -13.32 8.77
C SER A 59 -19.47 -13.46 8.08
N LEU A 60 -20.31 -12.42 8.17
CA LEU A 60 -21.53 -12.33 7.36
C LEU A 60 -21.17 -12.35 5.88
N ARG A 61 -21.67 -13.33 5.12
CA ARG A 61 -21.34 -13.53 3.72
C ARG A 61 -21.63 -12.31 2.88
N PHE A 62 -22.85 -11.79 2.91
CA PHE A 62 -23.25 -10.63 2.13
C PHE A 62 -22.35 -9.40 2.41
N ALA A 63 -22.13 -9.09 3.68
CA ALA A 63 -21.29 -7.96 4.06
C ALA A 63 -19.84 -8.14 3.63
N TYR A 64 -19.30 -9.37 3.71
CA TYR A 64 -17.95 -9.69 3.28
C TYR A 64 -17.76 -9.61 1.76
N GLU A 65 -18.71 -10.14 0.99
CA GLU A 65 -18.64 -10.17 -0.49
C GLU A 65 -18.77 -8.75 -1.09
N GLU A 66 -19.64 -7.91 -0.53
CA GLU A 66 -19.84 -6.52 -0.95
C GLU A 66 -18.75 -5.56 -0.42
N ALA A 67 -17.98 -5.98 0.59
CA ALA A 67 -16.96 -5.11 1.17
C ALA A 67 -15.84 -4.82 0.18
N PRO A 68 -15.37 -3.56 0.11
CA PRO A 68 -14.18 -3.24 -0.67
C PRO A 68 -12.95 -3.98 -0.12
N TYR A 69 -11.97 -4.25 -1.00
CA TYR A 69 -10.79 -5.06 -0.67
C TYR A 69 -10.07 -4.61 0.61
N PHE A 70 -9.98 -3.32 0.86
CA PHE A 70 -9.27 -2.78 2.02
C PHE A 70 -9.94 -3.12 3.35
N LEU A 71 -11.28 -3.23 3.39
CA LEU A 71 -12.01 -3.68 4.58
C LEU A 71 -11.84 -5.19 4.80
N ARG A 72 -11.92 -5.99 3.73
CA ARG A 72 -11.61 -7.43 3.80
C ARG A 72 -10.19 -7.67 4.28
N PHE A 73 -9.23 -6.89 3.79
CA PHE A 73 -7.84 -6.99 4.24
C PHE A 73 -7.69 -6.69 5.73
N LEU A 74 -8.35 -5.65 6.26
CA LEU A 74 -8.35 -5.35 7.69
C LEU A 74 -9.00 -6.47 8.51
N LEU A 75 -10.10 -7.04 8.05
CA LEU A 75 -10.74 -8.19 8.69
C LEU A 75 -9.78 -9.39 8.74
N HIS A 76 -9.08 -9.69 7.64
CA HIS A 76 -8.11 -10.78 7.60
C HIS A 76 -6.94 -10.56 8.56
N ILE A 77 -6.48 -9.32 8.74
CA ILE A 77 -5.47 -8.97 9.76
C ILE A 77 -5.99 -9.27 11.17
N GLN A 78 -7.25 -8.93 11.48
CA GLN A 78 -7.88 -9.28 12.76
C GLN A 78 -7.99 -10.81 12.93
N VAL A 79 -8.41 -11.51 11.90
CA VAL A 79 -8.49 -12.99 11.89
C VAL A 79 -7.13 -13.61 12.13
N ALA A 80 -6.06 -13.05 11.54
CA ALA A 80 -4.68 -13.51 11.78
C ALA A 80 -4.30 -13.37 13.26
N GLN A 81 -4.54 -12.22 13.86
CA GLN A 81 -4.26 -11.97 15.28
C GLN A 81 -4.99 -12.95 16.22
N LEU A 82 -6.25 -13.25 15.91
CA LEU A 82 -7.08 -14.15 16.72
C LEU A 82 -6.78 -15.64 16.51
N SER A 83 -6.30 -16.00 15.31
CA SER A 83 -6.08 -17.40 14.91
C SER A 83 -4.65 -17.88 15.10
N CYS A 84 -3.67 -16.98 15.04
CA CYS A 84 -2.25 -17.32 15.03
C CYS A 84 -1.57 -16.93 16.35
N ARG A 85 -1.00 -17.92 17.06
CA ARG A 85 -0.31 -17.67 18.34
C ARG A 85 1.16 -17.28 18.16
N THR A 86 1.85 -17.91 17.21
CA THR A 86 3.31 -17.76 17.01
C THR A 86 3.66 -17.00 15.75
N ALA A 87 2.78 -16.99 14.76
CA ALA A 87 3.00 -16.26 13.53
C ALA A 87 3.00 -14.74 13.77
N VAL A 88 3.84 -14.05 13.03
CA VAL A 88 4.06 -12.61 13.10
C VAL A 88 3.58 -11.99 11.80
N ILE A 89 2.72 -10.99 11.87
CA ILE A 89 2.25 -10.24 10.70
C ILE A 89 3.45 -9.53 10.06
N SER A 90 3.60 -9.65 8.74
CA SER A 90 4.74 -9.11 7.97
C SER A 90 4.29 -8.42 6.68
N CYS A 91 5.23 -7.89 5.92
CA CYS A 91 5.05 -7.28 4.60
C CYS A 91 3.93 -6.20 4.56
N LEU A 92 3.03 -6.24 3.55
CA LEU A 92 1.98 -5.22 3.37
C LEU A 92 0.99 -5.18 4.55
N ALA A 93 0.70 -6.32 5.15
CA ALA A 93 -0.15 -6.39 6.34
C ALA A 93 0.52 -5.70 7.54
N ALA A 94 1.83 -5.87 7.73
CA ALA A 94 2.60 -5.17 8.76
C ALA A 94 2.64 -3.66 8.49
N ALA A 95 2.87 -3.25 7.24
CA ALA A 95 2.80 -1.84 6.85
C ALA A 95 1.47 -1.21 7.25
N ARG A 96 0.37 -1.92 7.00
CA ARG A 96 -0.98 -1.46 7.37
C ARG A 96 -1.14 -1.32 8.87
N VAL A 97 -0.62 -2.26 9.66
CA VAL A 97 -0.65 -2.18 11.15
C VAL A 97 0.18 -1.01 11.65
N HIS A 98 1.33 -0.72 11.03
CA HIS A 98 2.14 0.47 11.33
C HIS A 98 1.53 1.79 10.86
N GLY A 99 0.42 1.75 10.11
CA GLY A 99 -0.20 2.95 9.54
C GLY A 99 0.57 3.54 8.36
N ILE A 100 1.47 2.78 7.74
CA ILE A 100 2.21 3.19 6.55
C ILE A 100 1.42 2.81 5.29
N PRO A 101 1.00 3.78 4.47
CA PRO A 101 0.31 3.49 3.23
C PRO A 101 1.22 2.79 2.22
N THR A 102 0.64 1.87 1.46
CA THR A 102 1.26 1.12 0.37
C THR A 102 0.33 1.16 -0.85
N LEU A 103 0.83 0.81 -2.01
CA LEU A 103 0.00 0.79 -3.23
C LEU A 103 -0.97 -0.40 -3.21
N ASN A 104 -0.49 -1.58 -2.79
CA ASN A 104 -1.24 -2.84 -2.86
C ASN A 104 -2.00 -2.98 -4.20
N ARG A 105 -1.27 -2.85 -5.32
CA ARG A 105 -1.83 -2.75 -6.68
C ARG A 105 -2.72 -3.93 -7.07
N GLU A 106 -2.42 -5.11 -6.56
CA GLU A 106 -3.20 -6.33 -6.82
C GLU A 106 -4.48 -6.37 -5.98
N HIS A 107 -4.72 -5.36 -5.14
CA HIS A 107 -5.83 -5.34 -4.19
C HIS A 107 -5.91 -6.64 -3.37
N SER A 108 -4.73 -7.21 -3.06
CA SER A 108 -4.63 -8.45 -2.30
C SER A 108 -5.19 -8.25 -0.89
N THR A 109 -5.98 -9.22 -0.47
CA THR A 109 -6.50 -9.32 0.91
C THR A 109 -5.77 -10.39 1.71
N VAL A 110 -4.78 -11.05 1.13
CA VAL A 110 -3.99 -12.11 1.77
C VAL A 110 -3.02 -11.49 2.76
N VAL A 111 -3.03 -11.98 3.99
CA VAL A 111 -2.14 -11.54 5.08
C VAL A 111 -0.87 -12.39 5.08
N GLU A 112 0.27 -11.73 4.89
CA GLU A 112 1.56 -12.39 4.97
C GLU A 112 1.98 -12.58 6.43
N LEU A 113 2.24 -13.83 6.78
CA LEU A 113 2.60 -14.25 8.12
C LEU A 113 3.99 -14.89 8.13
N ASN A 114 4.86 -14.42 8.99
CA ASN A 114 6.15 -15.03 9.22
C ASN A 114 6.08 -15.99 10.42
N LEU A 115 6.46 -17.26 10.20
CA LEU A 115 6.60 -18.24 11.25
C LEU A 115 8.07 -18.23 11.71
N PRO A 116 8.39 -17.79 12.95
CA PRO A 116 9.72 -17.89 13.49
C PRO A 116 10.14 -19.36 13.61
N GLY A 117 11.19 -19.76 12.89
CA GLY A 117 11.68 -21.17 12.89
C GLY A 117 11.28 -21.93 11.62
N HIS A 118 11.34 -23.27 11.71
CA HIS A 118 11.12 -24.20 10.58
C HIS A 118 9.79 -24.97 10.65
N GLY A 119 8.89 -24.55 11.53
CA GLY A 119 7.59 -25.21 11.69
C GLY A 119 6.63 -24.94 10.53
N LYS A 120 5.88 -25.96 10.10
CA LYS A 120 4.74 -25.77 9.20
C LYS A 120 3.51 -25.34 10.01
N PRO A 121 2.62 -24.51 9.45
CA PRO A 121 1.37 -24.18 10.12
C PRO A 121 0.50 -25.43 10.29
N SER A 122 -0.22 -25.49 11.41
CA SER A 122 -1.12 -26.63 11.72
C SER A 122 -2.34 -26.69 10.79
N SER A 123 -2.66 -25.59 10.14
CA SER A 123 -3.73 -25.47 9.13
C SER A 123 -3.41 -24.31 8.18
N THR A 124 -3.81 -24.48 6.93
CA THR A 124 -3.60 -23.49 5.86
C THR A 124 -4.95 -22.91 5.43
N TYR A 125 -4.98 -21.61 5.22
CA TYR A 125 -6.11 -20.85 4.67
C TYR A 125 -5.56 -19.95 3.57
N PRO A 126 -5.24 -20.50 2.38
CA PRO A 126 -4.49 -19.80 1.33
C PRO A 126 -5.21 -18.53 0.81
N GLU A 127 -6.54 -18.50 0.90
CA GLU A 127 -7.36 -17.33 0.53
C GLU A 127 -7.17 -16.14 1.48
N ILE A 128 -6.66 -16.40 2.69
CA ILE A 128 -6.57 -15.40 3.76
C ILE A 128 -5.13 -15.21 4.22
N PHE A 129 -4.36 -16.30 4.37
CA PHE A 129 -3.02 -16.29 4.92
C PHE A 129 -2.00 -16.91 3.98
N HIS A 130 -0.90 -16.22 3.85
CA HIS A 130 0.31 -16.75 3.25
C HIS A 130 1.41 -16.87 4.31
N TYR A 131 1.84 -18.10 4.58
CA TYR A 131 2.86 -18.38 5.59
C TYR A 131 4.25 -18.48 4.97
N ARG A 132 5.18 -17.76 5.57
CA ARG A 132 6.60 -17.83 5.24
C ARG A 132 7.39 -18.27 6.49
N CYS A 133 8.25 -19.28 6.31
CA CYS A 133 9.21 -19.67 7.34
C CYS A 133 10.52 -18.93 7.07
N ALA A 134 10.87 -18.00 7.93
CA ALA A 134 12.13 -17.27 7.85
C ALA A 134 12.67 -17.00 9.24
N TYR A 135 13.99 -16.85 9.33
CA TYR A 135 14.62 -16.44 10.58
C TYR A 135 14.10 -15.06 10.98
N LEU A 136 13.48 -14.99 12.15
CA LEU A 136 12.90 -13.79 12.71
C LEU A 136 13.26 -13.72 14.19
N PRO A 137 14.34 -13.00 14.58
CA PRO A 137 14.71 -12.80 15.97
C PRO A 137 13.70 -11.94 16.70
N GLU A 138 13.61 -12.05 18.01
CA GLU A 138 12.69 -11.24 18.83
C GLU A 138 12.93 -9.73 18.69
N SER A 139 14.16 -9.31 18.37
CA SER A 139 14.49 -7.91 18.05
C SER A 139 13.78 -7.36 16.82
N ASP A 140 13.35 -8.23 15.90
CA ASP A 140 12.63 -7.87 14.69
C ASP A 140 11.10 -7.94 14.86
N ILE A 141 10.63 -8.21 16.09
CA ILE A 141 9.21 -8.35 16.43
C ILE A 141 8.81 -7.24 17.39
N THR A 142 7.64 -6.69 17.17
CA THR A 142 7.04 -5.69 18.06
C THR A 142 5.54 -5.92 18.20
N VAL A 143 4.90 -5.16 19.09
CA VAL A 143 3.45 -5.13 19.23
C VAL A 143 2.96 -3.71 18.95
N VAL A 144 2.12 -3.58 17.94
CA VAL A 144 1.51 -2.32 17.53
C VAL A 144 0.00 -2.48 17.58
N HIS A 145 -0.70 -1.66 18.33
CA HIS A 145 -2.16 -1.74 18.55
C HIS A 145 -2.66 -3.15 18.97
N GLY A 146 -1.85 -3.89 19.73
CA GLY A 146 -2.16 -5.26 20.14
C GLY A 146 -1.84 -6.34 19.09
N TYR A 147 -1.39 -5.97 17.89
CA TYR A 147 -0.99 -6.91 16.85
C TYR A 147 0.50 -7.24 16.96
N ARG A 148 0.83 -8.53 16.97
CA ARG A 148 2.22 -9.01 16.89
C ARG A 148 2.70 -8.89 15.43
N VAL A 149 3.66 -8.01 15.19
CA VAL A 149 4.03 -7.55 13.85
C VAL A 149 5.56 -7.39 13.76
N THR A 150 6.12 -7.47 12.55
CA THR A 150 7.54 -7.14 12.33
C THR A 150 7.81 -5.66 12.64
N THR A 151 9.02 -5.32 13.15
CA THR A 151 9.44 -3.91 13.30
C THR A 151 9.37 -3.18 11.97
N ILE A 152 9.35 -1.86 12.00
CA ILE A 152 9.19 -1.06 10.78
C ILE A 152 10.34 -1.27 9.81
N GLU A 153 11.57 -1.41 10.31
CA GLU A 153 12.77 -1.68 9.52
C GLU A 153 12.70 -3.06 8.89
N ARG A 154 12.30 -4.08 9.68
CA ARG A 154 12.12 -5.42 9.17
C ARG A 154 10.99 -5.48 8.14
N THR A 155 9.89 -4.80 8.38
CA THR A 155 8.77 -4.67 7.44
C THR A 155 9.23 -4.09 6.10
N PHE A 156 10.06 -3.06 6.12
CA PHE A 156 10.65 -2.48 4.92
C PHE A 156 11.44 -3.52 4.10
N VAL A 157 12.34 -4.25 4.76
CA VAL A 157 13.14 -5.31 4.10
C VAL A 157 12.23 -6.40 3.52
N ASP A 158 11.25 -6.86 4.28
CA ASP A 158 10.33 -7.89 3.83
C ASP A 158 9.51 -7.43 2.62
N ILE A 159 9.01 -6.19 2.60
CA ILE A 159 8.30 -5.61 1.44
C ILE A 159 9.22 -5.55 0.21
N CYS A 160 10.43 -5.02 0.35
CA CYS A 160 11.38 -4.94 -0.76
C CYS A 160 11.64 -6.31 -1.37
N ALA A 161 11.80 -7.32 -0.54
CA ALA A 161 12.15 -8.67 -0.96
C ALA A 161 10.97 -9.44 -1.56
N VAL A 162 9.77 -9.26 -1.01
CA VAL A 162 8.56 -10.02 -1.35
C VAL A 162 7.71 -9.30 -2.39
N ASN A 163 7.38 -8.03 -2.11
CA ASN A 163 6.42 -7.25 -2.89
C ASN A 163 7.11 -6.39 -3.98
N GLY A 164 8.44 -6.30 -3.95
CA GLY A 164 9.24 -5.69 -5.02
C GLY A 164 9.60 -4.22 -4.77
N THR A 165 10.37 -3.67 -5.71
CA THR A 165 10.98 -2.34 -5.60
C THR A 165 9.95 -1.23 -5.46
N LEU A 166 8.88 -1.26 -6.23
CA LEU A 166 7.85 -0.22 -6.21
C LEU A 166 7.10 -0.15 -4.89
N GLU A 167 6.69 -1.29 -4.33
CA GLU A 167 6.03 -1.32 -3.01
C GLU A 167 7.02 -0.91 -1.90
N GLY A 168 8.29 -1.31 -2.03
CA GLY A 168 9.35 -0.87 -1.12
C GLY A 168 9.56 0.65 -1.15
N LEU A 169 9.57 1.26 -2.35
CA LEU A 169 9.65 2.72 -2.51
C LEU A 169 8.41 3.42 -1.91
N ALA A 170 7.23 2.91 -2.20
CA ALA A 170 5.99 3.46 -1.66
C ALA A 170 5.98 3.42 -0.12
N PHE A 171 6.43 2.30 0.46
CA PHE A 171 6.55 2.15 1.90
C PHE A 171 7.55 3.13 2.50
N ILE A 172 8.80 3.16 1.99
CA ILE A 172 9.85 3.96 2.60
C ILE A 172 9.58 5.47 2.48
N GLU A 173 9.11 5.96 1.32
CA GLU A 173 8.77 7.37 1.14
C GLU A 173 7.58 7.79 2.02
N ALA A 174 6.58 6.91 2.18
CA ALA A 174 5.48 7.15 3.12
C ALA A 174 5.96 7.16 4.58
N ALA A 175 6.89 6.29 4.96
CA ALA A 175 7.50 6.29 6.28
C ALA A 175 8.30 7.58 6.53
N LEU A 176 9.11 8.02 5.55
CA LEU A 176 9.85 9.28 5.63
C LEU A 176 8.92 10.48 5.81
N ARG A 177 7.78 10.51 5.11
CA ARG A 177 6.74 11.54 5.27
C ARG A 177 6.15 11.56 6.68
N GLN A 178 6.03 10.40 7.32
CA GLN A 178 5.57 10.28 8.71
C GLN A 178 6.65 10.61 9.75
N GLY A 179 7.86 11.02 9.33
CA GLY A 179 8.93 11.47 10.19
C GLY A 179 10.00 10.43 10.51
N PHE A 180 9.89 9.21 9.98
CA PHE A 180 11.00 8.27 10.05
C PHE A 180 12.20 8.80 9.26
N ARG A 181 13.42 8.35 9.59
CA ARG A 181 14.65 8.85 8.96
C ARG A 181 15.34 7.75 8.18
N LYS A 182 15.86 8.04 6.99
CA LYS A 182 16.67 7.09 6.21
C LYS A 182 17.79 6.44 7.03
N ARG A 183 18.45 7.23 7.91
CA ARG A 183 19.52 6.75 8.78
C ARG A 183 19.08 5.56 9.65
N GLN A 184 17.85 5.55 10.15
CA GLN A 184 17.29 4.46 10.96
C GLN A 184 17.28 3.16 10.17
N PHE A 185 16.75 3.20 8.94
CA PHE A 185 16.74 2.04 8.05
C PHE A 185 18.16 1.64 7.63
N GLN A 186 19.03 2.60 7.32
CA GLN A 186 20.43 2.32 6.97
C GLN A 186 21.14 1.57 8.11
N MET A 187 21.01 2.00 9.35
CA MET A 187 21.61 1.31 10.51
C MET A 187 21.10 -0.13 10.64
N TYR A 188 19.82 -0.37 10.38
CA TYR A 188 19.26 -1.72 10.36
C TYR A 188 19.86 -2.56 9.23
N LEU A 189 19.94 -2.04 8.01
CA LEU A 189 20.53 -2.74 6.87
C LEU A 189 22.01 -3.08 7.12
N ASP A 190 22.78 -2.14 7.67
CA ASP A 190 24.19 -2.33 7.99
C ASP A 190 24.42 -3.44 9.03
N SER A 191 23.56 -3.51 10.04
CA SER A 191 23.65 -4.55 11.09
C SER A 191 23.17 -5.93 10.62
N HIS A 192 22.51 -6.02 9.44
CA HIS A 192 21.93 -7.25 8.92
C HIS A 192 22.49 -7.66 7.55
N ARG A 193 23.70 -7.20 7.21
CA ARG A 193 24.39 -7.54 5.95
C ARG A 193 24.44 -9.06 5.72
N GLY A 194 24.28 -9.47 4.46
CA GLY A 194 24.27 -10.87 4.04
C GLY A 194 22.96 -11.62 4.31
N ARG A 195 21.97 -11.02 4.98
CA ARG A 195 20.65 -11.62 5.11
C ARG A 195 19.80 -11.39 3.86
N TRP A 196 18.86 -12.29 3.64
CA TRP A 196 17.92 -12.22 2.53
C TRP A 196 17.14 -10.89 2.53
N GLY A 197 17.04 -10.28 1.36
CA GLY A 197 16.31 -9.03 1.13
C GLY A 197 17.11 -7.75 1.38
N ILE A 198 18.23 -7.80 2.12
CA ILE A 198 19.00 -6.59 2.51
C ILE A 198 19.55 -5.84 1.31
N THR A 199 20.16 -6.53 0.34
CA THR A 199 20.70 -5.88 -0.88
C THR A 199 19.61 -5.13 -1.63
N LYS A 200 18.46 -5.77 -1.84
CA LYS A 200 17.33 -5.14 -2.53
C LYS A 200 16.74 -3.96 -1.73
N ALA A 201 16.66 -4.09 -0.42
CA ALA A 201 16.22 -2.99 0.45
C ALA A 201 17.21 -1.81 0.41
N GLN A 202 18.51 -2.06 0.30
CA GLN A 202 19.52 -1.01 0.12
C GLN A 202 19.32 -0.27 -1.20
N GLU A 203 19.15 -0.98 -2.31
CA GLU A 203 18.85 -0.39 -3.63
C GLU A 203 17.60 0.50 -3.59
N VAL A 204 16.58 0.07 -2.87
CA VAL A 204 15.33 0.84 -2.69
C VAL A 204 15.56 2.07 -1.81
N LEU A 205 16.28 1.92 -0.70
CA LEU A 205 16.58 3.02 0.23
C LEU A 205 17.39 4.13 -0.45
N ASP A 206 18.34 3.75 -1.32
CA ASP A 206 19.18 4.69 -2.08
C ASP A 206 18.34 5.54 -3.04
N GLN A 207 17.30 4.94 -3.65
CA GLN A 207 16.39 5.60 -4.59
C GLN A 207 15.27 6.40 -3.91
N ALA A 208 15.02 6.18 -2.62
CA ALA A 208 13.94 6.84 -1.89
C ALA A 208 14.20 8.35 -1.74
N LEU A 209 13.15 9.14 -1.83
CA LEU A 209 13.19 10.61 -1.67
C LEU A 209 12.41 11.07 -0.45
N TYR A 210 12.82 12.21 0.11
CA TYR A 210 12.02 12.95 1.06
C TYR A 210 11.02 13.83 0.33
N GLY A 211 9.91 14.17 0.99
CA GLY A 211 8.96 15.18 0.52
C GLY A 211 7.91 14.65 -0.46
N ILE A 212 7.94 13.39 -0.86
CA ILE A 212 6.88 12.79 -1.68
C ILE A 212 5.58 12.73 -0.87
N ASP A 213 4.50 13.31 -1.40
CA ASP A 213 3.25 13.49 -0.65
C ASP A 213 2.29 12.30 -0.73
N SER A 214 2.42 11.46 -1.75
CA SER A 214 1.54 10.29 -1.91
C SER A 214 2.25 9.08 -2.51
N VAL A 215 1.71 7.89 -2.25
CA VAL A 215 2.18 6.65 -2.88
C VAL A 215 1.96 6.63 -4.41
N HIS A 216 1.00 7.42 -4.90
CA HIS A 216 0.74 7.54 -6.33
C HIS A 216 1.80 8.40 -7.03
N GLU A 217 2.34 9.42 -6.38
CA GLU A 217 3.50 10.16 -6.87
C GLU A 217 4.75 9.27 -6.94
N THR A 218 4.98 8.45 -5.89
CA THR A 218 6.02 7.40 -5.93
C THR A 218 5.83 6.47 -7.11
N HIS A 219 4.59 6.03 -7.37
CA HIS A 219 4.26 5.16 -8.49
C HIS A 219 4.56 5.83 -9.84
N ALA A 220 4.11 7.08 -10.03
CA ALA A 220 4.38 7.84 -11.24
C ALA A 220 5.89 8.03 -11.48
N ARG A 221 6.62 8.41 -10.43
CA ARG A 221 8.09 8.56 -10.47
C ARG A 221 8.78 7.25 -10.85
N TYR A 222 8.42 6.14 -10.21
CA TYR A 222 8.98 4.82 -10.51
C TYR A 222 8.72 4.41 -11.95
N MET A 223 7.52 4.64 -12.48
CA MET A 223 7.18 4.34 -13.88
C MET A 223 8.04 5.11 -14.86
N ILE A 224 8.27 6.40 -14.60
CA ILE A 224 9.12 7.23 -15.47
C ILE A 224 10.57 6.76 -15.39
N MET A 225 11.10 6.54 -14.19
CA MET A 225 12.48 6.03 -14.01
C MET A 225 12.73 4.71 -14.73
N THR A 226 11.72 3.84 -14.77
CA THR A 226 11.83 2.51 -15.36
C THR A 226 11.61 2.52 -16.87
N CYS A 227 10.61 3.25 -17.34
CA CYS A 227 10.21 3.24 -18.76
C CYS A 227 10.94 4.29 -19.61
N LEU A 228 11.39 5.37 -18.98
CA LEU A 228 12.00 6.54 -19.63
C LEU A 228 13.28 6.99 -18.89
N PRO A 229 14.24 6.08 -18.60
CA PRO A 229 15.41 6.40 -17.78
C PRO A 229 16.34 7.44 -18.42
N GLN A 230 16.16 7.74 -19.70
CA GLN A 230 16.89 8.79 -20.41
C GLN A 230 16.39 10.21 -20.09
N LEU A 231 15.26 10.36 -19.40
CA LEU A 231 14.73 11.67 -19.03
C LEU A 231 15.25 12.09 -17.65
N SER A 232 15.71 13.33 -17.54
CA SER A 232 15.95 13.95 -16.25
C SER A 232 14.63 14.14 -15.51
N MET A 233 14.62 13.92 -14.20
CA MET A 233 13.43 14.08 -13.39
C MET A 233 13.78 14.60 -12.01
N SER A 234 13.05 15.62 -11.57
CA SER A 234 13.12 16.18 -10.22
C SER A 234 11.73 16.13 -9.57
N ALA A 235 11.68 15.66 -8.33
CA ALA A 235 10.43 15.60 -7.56
C ALA A 235 10.30 16.83 -6.65
N GLN A 236 9.06 17.23 -6.39
CA GLN A 236 8.70 18.26 -5.42
C GLN A 236 9.40 19.61 -5.68
N VAL A 237 9.47 20.01 -6.94
CA VAL A 237 10.13 21.27 -7.36
C VAL A 237 9.29 22.47 -6.94
N VAL A 238 9.95 23.49 -6.37
CA VAL A 238 9.31 24.70 -5.88
C VAL A 238 9.56 25.86 -6.82
N PHE A 239 8.50 26.50 -7.28
CA PHE A 239 8.51 27.72 -8.08
C PHE A 239 8.08 28.90 -7.21
N TYR A 240 8.95 29.88 -7.05
CA TYR A 240 8.67 31.06 -6.25
C TYR A 240 7.97 32.14 -7.09
N THR A 241 6.98 32.80 -6.49
CA THR A 241 6.35 34.02 -6.98
C THR A 241 6.70 35.18 -6.06
N LEU A 242 6.28 36.40 -6.38
CA LEU A 242 6.52 37.57 -5.55
C LEU A 242 6.00 37.44 -4.11
N ASN A 243 4.85 36.73 -3.93
CA ASN A 243 4.16 36.67 -2.63
C ASN A 243 3.86 35.25 -2.16
N SER A 244 4.29 34.21 -2.90
CA SER A 244 3.92 32.83 -2.65
C SER A 244 4.93 31.87 -3.31
N TYR A 245 4.63 30.58 -3.24
CA TYR A 245 5.34 29.56 -4.00
C TYR A 245 4.34 28.48 -4.46
N TYR A 246 4.71 27.81 -5.55
CA TYR A 246 4.02 26.61 -6.03
C TYR A 246 4.97 25.43 -6.01
N ARG A 247 4.54 24.32 -5.44
CA ARG A 247 5.27 23.05 -5.46
C ARG A 247 4.57 22.10 -6.42
N VAL A 248 5.34 21.51 -7.32
CA VAL A 248 4.86 20.57 -8.33
C VAL A 248 5.36 19.16 -8.02
N ASP A 249 4.57 18.14 -8.35
CA ASP A 249 4.90 16.77 -7.97
C ASP A 249 6.16 16.27 -8.68
N LEU A 250 6.22 16.39 -10.00
CA LEU A 250 7.38 15.98 -10.80
C LEU A 250 7.65 17.01 -11.92
N LEU A 251 8.93 17.36 -12.10
CA LEU A 251 9.45 18.08 -13.25
C LEU A 251 10.30 17.13 -14.10
N ILE A 252 9.95 16.95 -15.37
CA ILE A 252 10.52 15.96 -16.28
C ILE A 252 11.14 16.69 -17.47
N ALA A 253 12.38 16.31 -17.82
CA ALA A 253 13.15 16.88 -18.95
C ALA A 253 13.22 18.42 -18.92
N ASP A 254 13.22 18.99 -17.71
CA ASP A 254 13.28 20.43 -17.40
C ASP A 254 12.17 21.29 -18.08
N SER A 255 11.14 20.68 -18.62
CA SER A 255 10.08 21.36 -19.39
C SER A 255 8.66 20.84 -19.15
N LEU A 256 8.51 19.61 -18.70
CA LEU A 256 7.21 19.00 -18.46
C LEU A 256 6.96 18.86 -16.95
N ILE A 257 5.93 19.51 -16.46
CA ILE A 257 5.39 19.33 -15.11
C ILE A 257 4.32 18.25 -15.17
N LEU A 258 4.46 17.24 -14.32
CA LEU A 258 3.47 16.18 -14.14
C LEU A 258 2.87 16.27 -12.74
N GLU A 259 1.55 16.40 -12.66
CA GLU A 259 0.76 16.40 -11.43
C GLU A 259 -0.04 15.09 -11.33
N VAL A 260 -0.03 14.46 -10.16
CA VAL A 260 -0.81 13.25 -9.89
C VAL A 260 -2.08 13.64 -9.15
N ASP A 261 -3.20 13.69 -9.85
CA ASP A 261 -4.47 14.18 -9.31
C ASP A 261 -5.38 13.05 -8.80
N GLY A 262 -5.70 13.06 -7.50
CA GLY A 262 -6.76 12.22 -6.92
C GLY A 262 -8.16 12.75 -7.21
N ARG A 263 -9.15 11.85 -7.33
CA ARG A 263 -10.56 12.18 -7.61
C ARG A 263 -11.25 13.06 -6.57
N GLU A 264 -10.74 13.11 -5.34
CA GLU A 264 -11.45 13.71 -4.20
C GLU A 264 -11.33 15.24 -4.09
N LYS A 265 -10.52 15.91 -4.90
CA LYS A 265 -10.27 17.36 -4.76
C LYS A 265 -11.47 18.26 -5.13
N TYR A 266 -12.55 17.71 -5.70
CA TYR A 266 -13.66 18.50 -6.24
C TYR A 266 -15.01 18.31 -5.53
N ALA A 267 -15.08 17.56 -4.46
CA ALA A 267 -16.31 17.31 -3.70
C ALA A 267 -16.42 18.27 -2.49
N GLY A 268 -16.86 19.49 -2.73
CA GLY A 268 -17.09 20.48 -1.67
C GLY A 268 -18.20 21.48 -2.01
N PRO A 269 -18.75 22.22 -1.01
CA PRO A 269 -19.79 23.20 -1.23
C PRO A 269 -19.33 24.33 -2.15
N ASP A 270 -20.21 24.76 -3.05
CA ASP A 270 -20.01 25.59 -4.24
C ASP A 270 -19.02 26.78 -4.15
N ARG A 271 -18.99 27.52 -3.03
CA ARG A 271 -18.11 28.70 -2.88
C ARG A 271 -16.63 28.35 -2.65
N GLN A 272 -16.37 27.33 -1.86
CA GLN A 272 -14.99 26.87 -1.58
C GLN A 272 -14.40 26.18 -2.81
N ALA A 273 -15.20 25.37 -3.51
CA ALA A 273 -14.79 24.74 -4.76
C ALA A 273 -14.38 25.77 -5.83
N ARG A 274 -15.15 26.85 -6.01
CA ARG A 274 -14.81 27.94 -6.94
C ARG A 274 -13.51 28.67 -6.59
N GLN A 275 -13.23 28.86 -5.30
CA GLN A 275 -12.00 29.52 -4.87
C GLN A 275 -10.77 28.62 -5.10
N VAL A 276 -10.89 27.32 -4.81
CA VAL A 276 -9.86 26.33 -5.08
C VAL A 276 -9.59 26.25 -6.59
N TYR A 277 -10.65 26.19 -7.41
CA TYR A 277 -10.54 26.16 -8.85
C TYR A 277 -9.83 27.41 -9.43
N ARG A 278 -10.18 28.60 -8.95
CA ARG A 278 -9.50 29.84 -9.39
C ARG A 278 -8.00 29.85 -9.03
N LYS A 279 -7.64 29.39 -7.84
CA LYS A 279 -6.24 29.27 -7.43
C LYS A 279 -5.49 28.27 -8.31
N GLN A 280 -6.15 27.19 -8.70
CA GLN A 280 -5.55 26.17 -9.56
C GLN A 280 -5.31 26.68 -10.98
N ILE A 281 -6.28 27.42 -11.55
CA ILE A 281 -6.10 28.08 -12.87
C ILE A 281 -4.95 29.10 -12.82
N ALA A 282 -4.90 29.95 -11.78
CA ALA A 282 -3.84 30.94 -11.65
C ALA A 282 -2.44 30.28 -11.52
N ARG A 283 -2.37 29.16 -10.78
CA ARG A 283 -1.15 28.35 -10.68
C ARG A 283 -0.72 27.78 -12.03
N GLU A 284 -1.67 27.18 -12.75
CA GLU A 284 -1.39 26.57 -14.06
C GLU A 284 -0.97 27.63 -15.07
N GLN A 285 -1.66 28.78 -15.12
CA GLN A 285 -1.29 29.88 -16.00
C GLN A 285 0.11 30.41 -15.70
N PHE A 286 0.46 30.59 -14.44
CA PHE A 286 1.81 30.99 -14.03
C PHE A 286 2.90 30.03 -14.55
N LEU A 287 2.67 28.72 -14.44
CA LEU A 287 3.63 27.72 -14.93
C LEU A 287 3.73 27.69 -16.46
N LEU A 288 2.61 27.89 -17.16
CA LEU A 288 2.58 28.03 -18.62
C LEU A 288 3.30 29.29 -19.09
N ASP A 289 3.10 30.44 -18.39
CA ASP A 289 3.77 31.70 -18.70
C ASP A 289 5.31 31.61 -18.50
N LEU A 290 5.77 30.71 -17.63
CA LEU A 290 7.19 30.36 -17.48
C LEU A 290 7.72 29.43 -18.58
N GLY A 291 6.86 28.98 -19.50
CA GLY A 291 7.23 28.10 -20.61
C GLY A 291 7.18 26.61 -20.30
N TYR A 292 6.60 26.19 -19.15
CA TYR A 292 6.43 24.78 -18.83
C TYR A 292 5.17 24.21 -19.43
N HIS A 293 5.21 22.94 -19.83
CA HIS A 293 4.03 22.16 -20.13
C HIS A 293 3.50 21.52 -18.84
N VAL A 294 2.19 21.61 -18.60
CA VAL A 294 1.56 20.97 -17.43
C VAL A 294 0.70 19.80 -17.88
N ALA A 295 0.99 18.63 -17.35
CA ALA A 295 0.22 17.42 -17.60
C ALA A 295 -0.30 16.86 -16.27
N ARG A 296 -1.48 16.26 -16.29
CA ARG A 296 -2.09 15.57 -15.14
C ARG A 296 -2.29 14.11 -15.45
N ILE A 297 -2.15 13.26 -14.45
CA ILE A 297 -2.41 11.83 -14.54
C ILE A 297 -3.25 11.38 -13.35
N HIS A 298 -4.27 10.57 -13.63
CA HIS A 298 -5.06 9.95 -12.58
C HIS A 298 -4.34 8.68 -12.07
N PRO A 299 -4.41 8.34 -10.77
CA PRO A 299 -3.78 7.13 -10.23
C PRO A 299 -4.05 5.85 -11.01
N ASP A 300 -5.29 5.63 -11.47
CA ASP A 300 -5.68 4.45 -12.26
C ASP A 300 -5.04 4.39 -13.66
N GLU A 301 -4.52 5.51 -14.15
CA GLU A 301 -3.91 5.64 -15.48
C GLU A 301 -2.39 5.56 -15.47
N ILE A 302 -1.77 5.65 -14.27
CA ILE A 302 -0.30 5.67 -14.15
C ILE A 302 0.30 4.44 -14.82
N ALA A 303 -0.26 3.28 -14.53
CA ALA A 303 0.21 2.01 -15.03
C ALA A 303 0.16 1.87 -16.55
N THR A 304 -0.89 2.38 -17.17
CA THR A 304 -1.22 2.07 -18.57
C THR A 304 -0.94 3.22 -19.54
N LYS A 305 -1.03 4.46 -19.06
CA LYS A 305 -1.00 5.65 -19.94
C LYS A 305 0.21 6.56 -19.69
N LEU A 306 0.78 6.58 -18.47
CA LEU A 306 1.77 7.59 -18.09
C LEU A 306 2.99 7.61 -19.00
N ALA A 307 3.63 6.47 -19.19
CA ALA A 307 4.87 6.40 -19.98
C ALA A 307 4.66 6.91 -21.42
N ASN A 308 3.56 6.50 -22.06
CA ASN A 308 3.23 6.96 -23.41
C ASN A 308 2.91 8.46 -23.44
N LYS A 309 2.19 8.97 -22.44
CA LYS A 309 1.87 10.39 -22.33
C LYS A 309 3.11 11.24 -22.17
N VAL A 310 4.02 10.86 -21.27
CA VAL A 310 5.28 11.57 -21.05
C VAL A 310 6.18 11.47 -22.30
N ALA A 311 6.30 10.29 -22.91
CA ALA A 311 7.05 10.10 -24.14
C ALA A 311 6.58 11.01 -25.27
N PHE A 312 5.26 11.11 -25.45
CA PHE A 312 4.64 11.99 -26.44
C PHE A 312 4.96 13.46 -26.17
N LEU A 313 4.77 13.92 -24.91
CA LEU A 313 4.95 15.31 -24.52
C LEU A 313 6.43 15.75 -24.51
N THR A 314 7.35 14.83 -24.27
CA THR A 314 8.78 15.12 -24.30
C THR A 314 9.44 14.76 -25.64
N ASN A 315 8.68 14.24 -26.58
CA ASN A 315 9.19 13.72 -27.87
C ASN A 315 10.29 12.65 -27.72
N LYS A 316 10.21 11.83 -26.69
CA LYS A 316 11.12 10.73 -26.38
C LYS A 316 10.33 9.42 -26.30
N PRO A 317 10.65 8.39 -27.10
CA PRO A 317 9.96 7.11 -27.01
C PRO A 317 10.30 6.37 -25.70
N PRO A 318 9.35 5.60 -25.13
CA PRO A 318 9.64 4.70 -24.03
C PRO A 318 10.60 3.58 -24.47
N LEU A 319 11.49 3.14 -23.58
CA LEU A 319 12.55 2.19 -23.87
C LEU A 319 12.05 0.82 -24.34
N ASN A 320 10.94 0.34 -23.83
CA ASN A 320 10.39 -0.93 -24.28
C ASN A 320 8.92 -1.08 -23.81
N ARG A 321 8.02 -1.38 -24.73
CA ARG A 321 6.60 -1.65 -24.39
C ARG A 321 6.44 -2.93 -23.52
N HIS A 322 7.34 -3.90 -23.68
CA HIS A 322 7.30 -5.14 -22.89
C HIS A 322 7.64 -4.94 -21.42
N VAL A 323 8.48 -3.96 -21.08
CA VAL A 323 8.81 -3.65 -19.67
C VAL A 323 7.58 -3.19 -18.89
N ILE A 324 6.65 -2.47 -19.52
CA ILE A 324 5.40 -2.02 -18.88
C ILE A 324 4.50 -3.22 -18.55
N VAL A 325 4.41 -4.21 -19.44
CA VAL A 325 3.59 -5.42 -19.26
C VAL A 325 4.19 -6.32 -18.17
N ASP A 326 5.52 -6.53 -18.17
CA ASP A 326 6.17 -7.42 -17.20
C ASP A 326 6.12 -6.90 -15.77
N LEU A 327 6.12 -5.56 -15.56
CA LEU A 327 5.98 -4.96 -14.23
C LEU A 327 4.60 -5.23 -13.59
N TYR A 328 3.58 -5.48 -14.40
CA TYR A 328 2.19 -5.67 -13.95
C TYR A 328 1.72 -7.13 -13.96
N HIS A 329 2.41 -8.01 -14.67
CA HIS A 329 2.02 -9.42 -14.85
C HIS A 329 2.97 -10.38 -14.13
N GLN A 330 3.89 -9.90 -13.30
CA GLN A 330 4.66 -10.82 -12.47
C GLN A 330 3.72 -11.44 -11.42
N PRO A 331 3.51 -12.76 -11.47
CA PRO A 331 2.69 -13.41 -10.46
C PRO A 331 3.30 -13.16 -9.08
N PRO A 332 2.47 -13.11 -8.03
CA PRO A 332 2.95 -13.03 -6.66
C PRO A 332 4.07 -14.04 -6.45
N TRP A 333 5.08 -13.68 -5.66
CA TRP A 333 6.29 -14.50 -5.49
C TRP A 333 6.00 -15.96 -5.06
N TRP A 334 4.88 -16.22 -4.37
CA TRP A 334 4.43 -17.55 -3.99
C TRP A 334 3.84 -18.39 -5.14
N GLN A 335 3.60 -17.82 -6.29
CA GLN A 335 3.19 -18.51 -7.52
C GLN A 335 4.38 -18.72 -8.47
N ARG A 336 5.58 -18.24 -8.11
CA ARG A 336 6.80 -18.47 -8.86
C ARG A 336 7.45 -19.74 -8.32
N THR A 337 7.11 -20.89 -8.92
CA THR A 337 7.77 -22.18 -8.68
C THR A 337 9.13 -22.23 -9.34
#